data_dffeee7252c087b9003b0835012f76dc
#
_entry.id   dffeee7252c087b9003b0835012f76dc
#
_cell.length_a   1.000
_cell.length_b   1.000
_cell.length_c   1.000
_cell.angle_alpha   90.00
_cell.angle_beta   90.00
_cell.angle_gamma   90.00
#
_symmetry.space_group_name_H-M   'P 1'
#
loop_
_entity.id
_entity.type
_entity.pdbx_description
1 polymer ?
#
loop_
_entity_poly.entity_id
_entity_poly.type
_entity_poly.pdbx_seq_one_letter_code
_entity_poly.pdbx_strand_id
1 'polypeptide(L)' 'MDHHEVVRKFEDLMLKSADQAQEAATELETLVPLLPNGKSRQLAELQVKASHQQAKDFRELAQKVKEK' A
#
# COMPACT_ATOMS: atom_id res chain seq x y z
N MET A 1 -2.66 -4.12 28.13
CA MET A 1 -1.80 -3.26 27.29
C MET A 1 -2.18 -1.80 27.47
N ASP A 2 -1.17 -0.95 27.61
CA ASP A 2 -1.39 0.48 27.69
C ASP A 2 -1.99 1.00 26.38
N HIS A 3 -2.88 1.97 26.49
CA HIS A 3 -3.53 2.60 25.34
C HIS A 3 -2.52 3.14 24.32
N HIS A 4 -1.46 3.79 24.82
CA HIS A 4 -0.39 4.34 23.96
C HIS A 4 0.35 3.25 23.20
N GLU A 5 0.57 2.10 23.81
CA GLU A 5 1.22 0.98 23.16
C GLU A 5 0.35 0.41 22.02
N VAL A 6 -0.96 0.32 22.25
CA VAL A 6 -1.88 -0.18 21.23
C VAL A 6 -1.88 0.76 20.02
N VAL A 7 -1.99 2.05 20.26
CA VAL A 7 -1.97 3.07 19.19
C VAL A 7 -0.67 3.00 18.40
N ARG A 8 0.47 2.93 19.11
CA ARG A 8 1.78 2.86 18.47
C ARG A 8 1.94 1.62 17.60
N LYS A 9 1.51 0.47 18.12
CA LYS A 9 1.56 -0.77 17.33
C LYS A 9 0.68 -0.71 16.11
N PHE A 10 -0.50 -0.15 16.24
CA PHE A 10 -1.41 0.01 15.10
C PHE A 10 -0.77 0.91 14.04
N GLU A 11 -0.23 2.05 14.45
CA GLU A 11 0.46 2.98 13.54
C GLU A 11 1.61 2.28 12.82
N ASP A 12 2.47 1.57 13.57
CA ASP A 12 3.60 0.86 12.99
C ASP A 12 3.17 -0.18 11.96
N LEU A 13 2.09 -0.93 12.27
CA LEU A 13 1.58 -1.92 11.34
C LEU A 13 1.00 -1.28 10.09
N MET A 14 0.33 -0.14 10.21
CA MET A 14 -0.21 0.58 9.06
C MET A 14 0.90 1.10 8.16
N LEU A 15 1.97 1.64 8.76
CA LEU A 15 3.11 2.13 7.99
C LEU A 15 3.86 1.00 7.31
N LYS A 16 4.00 -0.13 7.97
CA LYS A 16 4.60 -1.34 7.38
C LYS A 16 3.77 -1.83 6.20
N SER A 17 2.47 -1.87 6.36
CA SER A 17 1.56 -2.27 5.29
C SER A 17 1.64 -1.32 4.10
N ALA A 18 1.75 -0.02 4.38
CA ALA A 18 1.92 0.99 3.32
C ALA A 18 3.21 0.75 2.54
N ASP A 19 4.32 0.47 3.23
CA ASP A 19 5.60 0.21 2.59
C ASP A 19 5.54 -1.04 1.73
N GLN A 20 4.90 -2.11 2.22
CA GLN A 20 4.72 -3.35 1.46
C GLN A 20 3.88 -3.13 0.22
N ALA A 21 2.79 -2.37 0.34
CA ALA A 21 1.93 -2.05 -0.81
C ALA A 21 2.69 -1.23 -1.84
N GLN A 22 3.49 -0.25 -1.39
CA GLN A 22 4.30 0.59 -2.27
C GLN A 22 5.35 -0.24 -3.00
N GLU A 23 6.02 -1.14 -2.29
CA GLU A 23 7.03 -2.02 -2.84
C GLU A 23 6.44 -2.94 -3.90
N ALA A 24 5.28 -3.54 -3.61
CA ALA A 24 4.58 -4.38 -4.57
C ALA A 24 4.18 -3.59 -5.81
N ALA A 25 3.70 -2.37 -5.65
CA ALA A 25 3.34 -1.51 -6.78
C ALA A 25 4.55 -1.22 -7.66
N THR A 26 5.69 -0.92 -7.04
CA THR A 26 6.92 -0.63 -7.77
C THR A 26 7.39 -1.84 -8.57
N GLU A 27 7.35 -3.03 -7.98
CA GLU A 27 7.72 -4.27 -8.68
C GLU A 27 6.77 -4.55 -9.84
N LEU A 28 5.48 -4.37 -9.63
CA LEU A 28 4.49 -4.56 -10.68
C LEU A 28 4.71 -3.58 -11.84
N GLU A 29 5.06 -2.34 -11.54
CA GLU A 29 5.36 -1.35 -12.58
C GLU A 29 6.50 -1.77 -13.48
N THR A 30 7.51 -2.45 -12.93
CA THR A 30 8.63 -2.93 -13.75
C THR A 30 8.24 -4.10 -14.63
N LEU A 31 7.24 -4.88 -14.24
CA LEU A 31 6.80 -6.05 -14.97
C LEU A 31 5.73 -5.76 -16.02
N VAL A 32 4.92 -4.72 -15.82
CA VAL A 32 3.82 -4.38 -16.73
C VAL A 32 4.27 -4.24 -18.18
N PRO A 33 5.37 -3.49 -18.48
CA PRO A 33 5.81 -3.34 -19.87
C PRO A 33 6.26 -4.64 -20.52
N LEU A 34 6.57 -5.65 -19.73
CA LEU A 34 7.02 -6.96 -20.22
C LEU A 34 5.87 -7.88 -20.54
N LEU A 35 4.66 -7.54 -20.13
CA LEU A 35 3.48 -8.35 -20.40
C LEU A 35 2.97 -8.11 -21.84
N PRO A 36 2.39 -9.14 -22.47
CA PRO A 36 1.76 -8.96 -23.79
C PRO A 36 0.61 -7.93 -23.70
N ASN A 37 0.38 -7.21 -24.79
CA ASN A 37 -0.77 -6.31 -24.86
C ASN A 37 -2.06 -7.13 -24.74
N GLY A 38 -3.02 -6.58 -24.02
CA GLY A 38 -4.31 -7.22 -23.85
C GLY A 38 -4.82 -7.12 -22.43
N LYS A 39 -5.73 -8.02 -22.12
CA LYS A 39 -6.42 -8.03 -20.81
C LYS A 39 -5.46 -8.17 -19.63
N SER A 40 -4.46 -9.05 -19.76
CA SER A 40 -3.51 -9.27 -18.67
C SER A 40 -2.76 -8.00 -18.30
N ARG A 41 -2.33 -7.25 -19.33
CA ARG A 41 -1.62 -6.00 -19.10
C ARG A 41 -2.54 -4.95 -18.49
N GLN A 42 -3.78 -4.85 -18.97
CA GLN A 42 -4.76 -3.93 -18.42
C GLN A 42 -5.05 -4.21 -16.95
N LEU A 43 -5.22 -5.49 -16.61
CA LEU A 43 -5.45 -5.90 -15.22
C LEU A 43 -4.23 -5.57 -14.33
N ALA A 44 -3.04 -5.77 -14.85
CA ALA A 44 -1.81 -5.44 -14.12
C ALA A 44 -1.71 -3.94 -13.86
N GLU A 45 -2.06 -3.11 -14.86
CA GLU A 45 -2.07 -1.66 -14.69
C GLU A 45 -3.06 -1.22 -13.63
N LEU A 46 -4.24 -1.83 -13.59
CA LEU A 46 -5.24 -1.55 -12.57
C LEU A 46 -4.74 -1.97 -11.18
N GLN A 47 -4.04 -3.10 -11.10
CA GLN A 47 -3.48 -3.56 -9.84
C GLN A 47 -2.40 -2.60 -9.32
N VAL A 48 -1.58 -2.06 -10.20
CA VAL A 48 -0.58 -1.05 -9.83
C VAL A 48 -1.27 0.16 -9.21
N LYS A 49 -2.31 0.66 -9.85
CA LYS A 49 -3.07 1.80 -9.31
C LYS A 49 -3.69 1.48 -7.96
N ALA A 50 -4.26 0.29 -7.82
CA ALA A 50 -4.88 -0.13 -6.56
C ALA A 50 -3.84 -0.22 -5.44
N SER A 51 -2.65 -0.74 -5.75
CA SER A 51 -1.56 -0.86 -4.76
C SER A 51 -1.06 0.49 -4.29
N HIS A 52 -0.91 1.45 -5.21
CA HIS A 52 -0.52 2.82 -4.85
C HIS A 52 -1.59 3.47 -3.97
N GLN A 53 -2.85 3.30 -4.33
CA GLN A 53 -3.96 3.85 -3.54
C GLN A 53 -4.01 3.23 -2.16
N GLN A 54 -3.79 1.92 -2.07
CA GLN A 54 -3.75 1.21 -0.80
C GLN A 54 -2.64 1.74 0.11
N ALA A 55 -1.45 1.96 -0.45
CA ALA A 55 -0.34 2.53 0.31
C ALA A 55 -0.70 3.90 0.87
N LYS A 56 -1.32 4.73 0.05
CA LYS A 56 -1.77 6.06 0.47
C LYS A 56 -2.81 5.97 1.58
N ASP A 57 -3.77 5.06 1.44
CA ASP A 57 -4.83 4.88 2.43
C ASP A 57 -4.26 4.43 3.78
N PHE A 58 -3.31 3.51 3.77
CA PHE A 58 -2.65 3.07 5.00
C PHE A 58 -1.93 4.21 5.70
N ARG A 59 -1.24 5.07 4.94
CA ARG A 59 -0.54 6.21 5.50
C ARG A 59 -1.51 7.23 6.09
N GLU A 60 -2.62 7.47 5.43
CA GLU A 60 -3.66 8.37 5.93
C GLU A 60 -4.28 7.84 7.21
N LEU A 61 -4.52 6.53 7.27
CA LEU A 61 -5.08 5.90 8.46
C LEU A 61 -4.11 6.01 9.65
N ALA A 62 -2.82 5.76 9.40
CA ALA A 62 -1.80 5.91 10.43
C ALA A 62 -1.76 7.33 10.97
N GLN A 63 -1.88 8.32 10.08
CA GLN A 63 -1.89 9.73 10.46
C GLN A 63 -3.11 10.07 11.32
N LYS A 64 -4.28 9.57 10.95
CA LYS A 64 -5.51 9.81 11.70
C LYS A 64 -5.45 9.21 13.11
N VAL A 65 -4.88 8.04 13.24
CA VAL A 65 -4.72 7.40 14.55
C VAL A 65 -3.76 8.20 15.41
N LYS A 66 -2.69 8.69 14.82
CA LYS A 66 -1.70 9.50 15.52
C LYS A 66 -2.28 10.82 16.05
N GLU A 67 -3.19 11.42 15.29
CA GLU A 67 -3.77 12.71 15.65
C GLU A 67 -4.76 12.64 16.82
N LYS A 68 -5.22 11.49 17.18
CA LYS A 68 -6.07 11.31 18.34
C LYS A 68 -5.24 11.08 19.59
#